data_afd0037532e47538697cf6c0e703d74f
#
_entry.id   afd0037532e47538697cf6c0e703d74f
#
_cell.length_a   1.000
_cell.length_b   1.000
_cell.length_c   1.000
_cell.angle_alpha   90.00
_cell.angle_beta   90.00
_cell.angle_gamma   90.00
#
_symmetry.space_group_name_H-M   'P 1'
#
loop_
_entity.id
_entity.type
_entity.pdbx_description
1 polymer ?
#
loop_
_entity_poly.entity_id
_entity_poly.type
_entity_poly.pdbx_seq_one_letter_code
_entity_poly.pdbx_strand_id
1 'polypeptide(L)'
;GHDARSTLRGHLQEEYTLPITNEVSRFAQLLSYQYMEQFNLHPSMTGVQANYLASIIPLEKLQQKNPDFELGKLWVNYQSKHDFNPAHIHTGAFSFVIWVKIPYDYRKEQKVYPKVNGNETAAFYFSYNSTLGGQESHHINLDSEWEWSMVFFPAKMYHGVNPFYTSDEQRIS
;
A
#
# COMPACT_ATOMS: atom_id res chain seq x y z
N GLY A 1 -1.02 -18.38 11.71
CA GLY A 1 -1.00 -17.96 10.32
C GLY A 1 -0.05 -18.81 9.51
N HIS A 2 -0.27 -18.91 8.21
CA HIS A 2 0.68 -19.55 7.30
C HIS A 2 1.78 -18.56 6.94
N ASP A 3 3.03 -19.04 6.88
CA ASP A 3 4.19 -18.27 6.44
C ASP A 3 4.06 -17.96 4.95
N ALA A 4 3.99 -16.67 4.60
CA ALA A 4 3.79 -16.18 3.24
C ALA A 4 5.08 -15.71 2.54
N ARG A 5 6.25 -15.84 3.19
CA ARG A 5 7.56 -15.35 2.70
C ARG A 5 7.94 -15.84 1.31
N SER A 6 7.49 -17.03 0.90
CA SER A 6 7.78 -17.60 -0.43
C SER A 6 7.16 -16.82 -1.60
N THR A 7 6.22 -15.92 -1.33
CA THR A 7 5.52 -15.12 -2.36
C THR A 7 5.93 -13.64 -2.36
N LEU A 8 6.84 -13.23 -1.48
CA LEU A 8 7.27 -11.85 -1.30
C LEU A 8 8.45 -11.46 -2.19
N ARG A 9 8.40 -10.19 -2.62
CA ARG A 9 9.53 -9.47 -3.19
C ARG A 9 10.10 -8.53 -2.11
N GLY A 10 11.00 -9.03 -1.26
CA GLY A 10 11.63 -8.17 -0.27
C GLY A 10 12.39 -8.97 0.78
N HIS A 11 13.21 -8.29 1.57
CA HIS A 11 13.85 -8.83 2.76
C HIS A 11 12.97 -8.51 3.96
N LEU A 12 11.87 -9.24 4.12
CA LEU A 12 11.05 -9.25 5.33
C LEU A 12 11.30 -10.56 6.07
N GLN A 13 11.58 -10.48 7.36
CA GLN A 13 11.88 -11.66 8.16
C GLN A 13 10.62 -12.50 8.42
N GLU A 14 9.47 -11.83 8.61
CA GLU A 14 8.24 -12.52 8.96
C GLU A 14 7.01 -11.86 8.32
N GLU A 15 6.17 -12.68 7.70
CA GLU A 15 4.85 -12.30 7.20
C GLU A 15 3.85 -13.42 7.50
N TYR A 16 2.70 -13.08 8.04
CA TYR A 16 1.64 -14.02 8.36
C TYR A 16 0.30 -13.61 7.78
N THR A 17 -0.39 -14.55 7.14
CA THR A 17 -1.76 -14.35 6.70
C THR A 17 -2.71 -14.26 7.89
N LEU A 18 -3.59 -13.29 7.86
CA LEU A 18 -4.64 -13.08 8.85
C LEU A 18 -6.00 -13.58 8.33
N PRO A 19 -6.89 -14.05 9.24
CA PRO A 19 -8.26 -14.36 8.86
C PRO A 19 -9.01 -13.07 8.51
N ILE A 20 -9.84 -13.15 7.47
CA ILE A 20 -10.72 -12.05 7.07
C ILE A 20 -12.05 -12.24 7.77
N THR A 21 -12.41 -11.30 8.66
CA THR A 21 -13.75 -11.28 9.27
C THR A 21 -14.74 -10.51 8.39
N ASN A 22 -16.04 -10.73 8.63
CA ASN A 22 -17.08 -10.01 7.91
C ASN A 22 -17.00 -8.49 8.13
N GLU A 23 -16.60 -8.04 9.32
CA GLU A 23 -16.45 -6.62 9.65
C GLU A 23 -15.33 -5.98 8.84
N VAL A 24 -14.16 -6.64 8.79
CA VAL A 24 -13.00 -6.15 8.01
C VAL A 24 -13.32 -6.14 6.52
N SER A 25 -13.99 -7.18 6.01
CA SER A 25 -14.43 -7.23 4.62
C SER A 25 -15.38 -6.08 4.27
N ARG A 26 -16.40 -5.84 5.11
CA ARG A 26 -17.36 -4.72 4.93
C ARG A 26 -16.67 -3.36 5.00
N PHE A 27 -15.73 -3.19 5.91
CA PHE A 27 -14.96 -1.94 6.03
C PHE A 27 -14.15 -1.67 4.76
N ALA A 28 -13.41 -2.66 4.24
CA ALA A 28 -12.66 -2.54 3.00
C ALA A 28 -13.57 -2.22 1.80
N GLN A 29 -14.76 -2.84 1.75
CA GLN A 29 -15.76 -2.57 0.73
C GLN A 29 -16.26 -1.12 0.77
N LEU A 30 -16.59 -0.59 1.96
CA LEU A 30 -17.01 0.79 2.14
C LEU A 30 -15.93 1.77 1.71
N LEU A 31 -14.67 1.53 2.08
CA LEU A 31 -13.55 2.38 1.64
C LEU A 31 -13.39 2.38 0.11
N SER A 32 -13.60 1.23 -0.53
CA SER A 32 -13.55 1.13 -1.99
C SER A 32 -14.61 2.00 -2.67
N TYR A 33 -15.84 1.97 -2.17
CA TYR A 33 -16.90 2.84 -2.68
C TYR A 33 -16.64 4.32 -2.41
N GLN A 34 -16.19 4.68 -1.21
CA GLN A 34 -15.85 6.06 -0.86
C GLN A 34 -14.72 6.61 -1.75
N TYR A 35 -13.69 5.79 -2.00
CA TYR A 35 -12.60 6.16 -2.90
C TYR A 35 -13.12 6.45 -4.32
N MET A 36 -13.96 5.56 -4.85
CA MET A 36 -14.53 5.73 -6.19
C MET A 36 -15.39 6.99 -6.28
N GLU A 37 -16.22 7.25 -5.28
CA GLU A 37 -17.06 8.45 -5.22
C GLU A 37 -16.22 9.73 -5.14
N GLN A 38 -15.24 9.76 -4.26
CA GLN A 38 -14.37 10.93 -4.06
C GLN A 38 -13.59 11.31 -5.31
N PHE A 39 -13.13 10.33 -6.08
CA PHE A 39 -12.37 10.56 -7.31
C PHE A 39 -13.20 10.47 -8.58
N ASN A 40 -14.53 10.41 -8.45
CA ASN A 40 -15.47 10.27 -9.56
C ASN A 40 -15.08 9.14 -10.54
N LEU A 41 -14.67 7.98 -9.99
CA LEU A 41 -14.25 6.84 -10.76
C LEU A 41 -15.45 5.99 -11.15
N HIS A 42 -15.53 5.62 -12.43
CA HIS A 42 -16.54 4.65 -12.85
C HIS A 42 -16.16 3.24 -12.40
N PRO A 43 -17.12 2.39 -11.95
CA PRO A 43 -16.86 1.02 -11.53
C PRO A 43 -16.05 0.17 -12.52
N SER A 44 -16.21 0.40 -13.81
CA SER A 44 -15.44 -0.27 -14.87
C SER A 44 -13.94 0.08 -14.87
N MET A 45 -13.51 1.13 -14.16
CA MET A 45 -12.11 1.55 -14.09
C MET A 45 -11.29 0.82 -13.04
N THR A 46 -11.92 0.00 -12.19
CA THR A 46 -11.28 -0.62 -11.02
C THR A 46 -10.58 -1.95 -11.29
N GLY A 47 -10.59 -2.46 -12.52
CA GLY A 47 -9.92 -3.72 -12.89
C GLY A 47 -9.18 -3.65 -14.22
N VAL A 48 -8.17 -4.51 -14.40
CA VAL A 48 -7.39 -4.59 -15.65
C VAL A 48 -8.29 -4.93 -16.86
N GLN A 49 -9.30 -5.75 -16.67
CA GLN A 49 -10.30 -6.05 -17.70
C GLN A 49 -11.25 -4.88 -17.96
N ALA A 50 -11.55 -4.07 -16.93
CA ALA A 50 -12.41 -2.92 -17.06
C ALA A 50 -11.80 -1.82 -17.93
N ASN A 51 -10.49 -1.59 -17.85
CA ASN A 51 -9.82 -0.62 -18.73
C ASN A 51 -9.89 -1.03 -20.20
N TYR A 52 -9.78 -2.32 -20.50
CA TYR A 52 -9.93 -2.82 -21.86
C TYR A 52 -11.39 -2.76 -22.33
N LEU A 53 -12.33 -3.18 -21.49
CA LEU A 53 -13.76 -3.15 -21.81
C LEU A 53 -14.30 -1.72 -21.94
N ALA A 54 -13.83 -0.78 -21.10
CA ALA A 54 -14.20 0.63 -21.19
C ALA A 54 -13.79 1.29 -22.51
N SER A 55 -12.76 0.76 -23.20
CA SER A 55 -12.33 1.25 -24.50
C SER A 55 -13.20 0.74 -25.67
N ILE A 56 -13.99 -0.31 -25.48
CA ILE A 56 -14.76 -0.98 -26.54
C ILE A 56 -16.27 -1.08 -26.27
N ILE A 57 -16.72 -0.85 -25.03
CA ILE A 57 -18.12 -0.91 -24.64
C ILE A 57 -18.61 0.51 -24.29
N PRO A 58 -19.72 1.00 -24.85
CA PRO A 58 -20.30 2.29 -24.47
C PRO A 58 -20.60 2.35 -22.97
N LEU A 59 -20.24 3.48 -22.34
CA LEU A 59 -20.38 3.73 -20.88
C LEU A 59 -21.80 3.41 -20.34
N GLU A 60 -22.82 3.69 -21.12
CA GLU A 60 -24.22 3.40 -20.81
C GLU A 60 -24.54 1.90 -20.64
N LYS A 61 -23.76 1.01 -21.26
CA LYS A 61 -23.87 -0.45 -21.07
C LYS A 61 -23.06 -0.97 -19.87
N LEU A 62 -22.14 -0.16 -19.36
CA LEU A 62 -21.32 -0.47 -18.17
C LEU A 62 -22.01 -0.05 -16.86
N GLN A 63 -23.15 0.65 -16.94
CA GLN A 63 -23.89 1.17 -15.77
C GLN A 63 -24.65 0.11 -14.97
N GLN A 64 -24.55 -1.16 -15.31
CA GLN A 64 -25.28 -2.21 -14.61
C GLN A 64 -24.41 -2.87 -13.53
N LYS A 65 -24.71 -2.53 -12.30
CA LYS A 65 -24.17 -3.03 -11.02
C LYS A 65 -22.87 -2.39 -10.56
N ASN A 66 -22.93 -1.79 -9.37
CA ASN A 66 -21.72 -1.49 -8.60
C ASN A 66 -20.93 -2.80 -8.46
N PRO A 67 -19.61 -2.78 -8.75
CA PRO A 67 -18.79 -3.97 -8.55
C PRO A 67 -18.86 -4.37 -7.09
N ASP A 68 -19.10 -5.64 -6.81
CA ASP A 68 -18.94 -6.17 -5.47
C ASP A 68 -17.44 -6.24 -5.18
N PHE A 69 -16.95 -5.34 -4.32
CA PHE A 69 -15.59 -5.41 -3.84
C PHE A 69 -15.47 -6.50 -2.77
N GLU A 70 -14.49 -7.34 -2.93
CA GLU A 70 -14.18 -8.41 -1.99
C GLU A 70 -12.74 -8.25 -1.49
N LEU A 71 -12.52 -8.41 -0.19
CA LEU A 71 -11.19 -8.43 0.39
C LEU A 71 -10.54 -9.79 0.12
N GLY A 72 -9.58 -9.83 -0.80
CA GLY A 72 -8.98 -11.08 -1.25
C GLY A 72 -7.95 -11.65 -0.29
N LYS A 73 -7.12 -10.80 0.34
CA LYS A 73 -6.06 -11.20 1.27
C LYS A 73 -5.85 -10.15 2.35
N LEU A 74 -5.50 -10.61 3.54
CA LEU A 74 -5.04 -9.80 4.65
C LEU A 74 -3.82 -10.47 5.28
N TRP A 75 -2.77 -9.69 5.53
CA TRP A 75 -1.55 -10.20 6.15
C TRP A 75 -0.94 -9.15 7.07
N VAL A 76 -0.05 -9.58 7.93
CA VAL A 76 0.74 -8.72 8.80
C VAL A 76 2.23 -8.91 8.48
N ASN A 77 2.95 -7.81 8.37
CA ASN A 77 4.40 -7.76 8.19
C ASN A 77 5.07 -7.38 9.50
N TYR A 78 6.10 -8.15 9.86
CA TYR A 78 7.03 -7.84 10.92
C TYR A 78 8.37 -7.48 10.29
N GLN A 79 8.72 -6.22 10.31
CA GLN A 79 9.92 -5.71 9.68
C GLN A 79 10.95 -5.33 10.72
N SER A 80 12.09 -5.98 10.68
CA SER A 80 13.22 -5.70 11.56
C SER A 80 14.09 -4.59 10.97
N LYS A 81 15.02 -4.10 11.76
CA LYS A 81 16.08 -3.18 11.35
C LYS A 81 16.79 -3.70 10.09
N HIS A 82 16.98 -2.81 9.12
CA HIS A 82 17.57 -3.06 7.80
C HIS A 82 16.67 -3.82 6.80
N ASP A 83 15.53 -4.36 7.22
CA ASP A 83 14.59 -4.94 6.29
C ASP A 83 13.94 -3.86 5.43
N PHE A 84 13.62 -4.21 4.19
CA PHE A 84 12.96 -3.31 3.25
C PHE A 84 12.01 -4.06 2.34
N ASN A 85 11.05 -3.35 1.79
CA ASN A 85 10.19 -3.87 0.73
C ASN A 85 10.36 -2.99 -0.51
N PRO A 86 10.99 -3.50 -1.61
CA PRO A 86 11.22 -2.71 -2.80
C PRO A 86 9.92 -2.31 -3.48
N ALA A 87 9.99 -1.36 -4.39
CA ALA A 87 8.82 -0.92 -5.15
C ALA A 87 8.12 -2.09 -5.84
N HIS A 88 6.85 -2.27 -5.55
CA HIS A 88 6.00 -3.34 -6.07
C HIS A 88 4.55 -2.88 -6.23
N ILE A 89 3.73 -3.73 -6.82
CA ILE A 89 2.29 -3.55 -6.97
C ILE A 89 1.56 -4.79 -6.44
N HIS A 90 0.27 -4.64 -6.16
CA HIS A 90 -0.60 -5.76 -5.83
C HIS A 90 -1.56 -6.12 -6.96
N THR A 91 -2.16 -7.30 -6.86
CA THR A 91 -3.34 -7.70 -7.64
C THR A 91 -4.59 -7.03 -7.05
N GLY A 92 -5.67 -6.95 -7.85
CA GLY A 92 -6.91 -6.33 -7.40
C GLY A 92 -7.03 -4.86 -7.79
N ALA A 93 -8.10 -4.22 -7.31
CA ALA A 93 -8.42 -2.81 -7.56
C ALA A 93 -7.74 -1.88 -6.57
N PHE A 94 -7.83 -2.18 -5.29
CA PHE A 94 -7.31 -1.37 -4.20
C PHE A 94 -6.41 -2.19 -3.27
N SER A 95 -5.58 -1.49 -2.53
CA SER A 95 -4.74 -2.00 -1.45
C SER A 95 -4.74 -1.00 -0.31
N PHE A 96 -4.34 -1.45 0.87
CA PHE A 96 -4.15 -0.57 2.02
C PHE A 96 -3.00 -1.07 2.89
N VAL A 97 -2.47 -0.18 3.70
CA VAL A 97 -1.56 -0.47 4.79
C VAL A 97 -2.05 0.21 6.07
N ILE A 98 -1.97 -0.50 7.19
CA ILE A 98 -2.22 0.04 8.54
C ILE A 98 -0.93 -0.16 9.32
N TRP A 99 -0.42 0.89 9.96
CA TRP A 99 0.72 0.78 10.85
C TRP A 99 0.24 0.51 12.27
N VAL A 100 0.60 -0.66 12.80
CA VAL A 100 0.24 -1.07 14.17
C VAL A 100 1.30 -0.62 15.16
N LYS A 101 2.58 -0.67 14.75
CA LYS A 101 3.72 -0.27 15.56
C LYS A 101 4.82 0.34 14.70
N ILE A 102 5.31 1.51 15.11
CA ILE A 102 6.46 2.18 14.49
C ILE A 102 7.47 2.52 15.59
N PRO A 103 8.55 1.71 15.75
CA PRO A 103 9.43 1.77 16.91
C PRO A 103 10.56 2.80 16.79
N TYR A 104 10.44 3.79 15.93
CA TYR A 104 11.47 4.80 15.65
C TYR A 104 10.87 6.19 15.44
N ASP A 105 11.72 7.20 15.45
CA ASP A 105 11.43 8.58 15.08
C ASP A 105 12.11 8.86 13.73
N TYR A 106 11.35 9.22 12.69
CA TYR A 106 11.90 9.47 11.36
C TYR A 106 12.98 10.56 11.36
N ARG A 107 12.91 11.54 12.26
CA ARG A 107 13.92 12.61 12.38
C ARG A 107 15.28 12.08 12.86
N LYS A 108 15.29 10.98 13.63
CA LYS A 108 16.50 10.27 14.02
C LYS A 108 17.01 9.40 12.87
N GLU A 109 16.11 8.73 12.18
CA GLU A 109 16.44 7.92 11.01
C GLU A 109 17.12 8.75 9.92
N GLN A 110 16.62 9.95 9.64
CA GLN A 110 17.21 10.87 8.67
C GLN A 110 18.64 11.33 9.02
N LYS A 111 19.05 11.26 10.27
CA LYS A 111 20.39 11.61 10.73
C LYS A 111 21.42 10.49 10.57
N VAL A 112 20.99 9.27 10.29
CA VAL A 112 21.90 8.12 10.09
C VAL A 112 22.85 8.38 8.91
N TYR A 113 22.37 9.06 7.87
CA TYR A 113 23.14 9.42 6.69
C TYR A 113 23.14 10.94 6.43
N PRO A 114 23.81 11.76 7.24
CA PRO A 114 23.65 13.23 7.22
C PRO A 114 24.19 13.93 5.97
N LYS A 115 24.91 13.21 5.09
CA LYS A 115 25.54 13.78 3.87
C LYS A 115 24.79 13.38 2.60
N VAL A 116 23.65 12.71 2.70
CA VAL A 116 22.88 12.26 1.54
C VAL A 116 21.78 13.28 1.26
N ASN A 117 21.74 13.81 0.04
CA ASN A 117 20.61 14.59 -0.44
C ASN A 117 19.41 13.66 -0.64
N GLY A 118 18.25 13.99 -0.05
CA GLY A 118 17.05 13.17 -0.16
C GLY A 118 17.12 11.94 0.76
N ASN A 119 17.17 12.16 2.06
CA ASN A 119 17.17 11.07 3.03
C ASN A 119 15.77 10.51 3.20
N GLU A 120 15.54 9.36 2.56
CA GLU A 120 14.27 8.65 2.52
C GLU A 120 14.22 7.48 3.51
N THR A 121 15.14 7.46 4.47
CA THR A 121 15.29 6.42 5.48
C THR A 121 13.97 6.21 6.23
N ALA A 122 13.59 4.94 6.40
CA ALA A 122 12.39 4.51 7.12
C ALA A 122 11.03 4.94 6.49
N ALA A 123 11.04 5.63 5.37
CA ALA A 123 9.82 6.10 4.72
C ALA A 123 9.03 4.96 4.04
N PHE A 124 7.72 5.07 4.06
CA PHE A 124 6.86 4.45 3.07
C PHE A 124 6.78 5.39 1.86
N TYR A 125 6.80 4.87 0.65
CA TYR A 125 6.79 5.71 -0.54
C TYR A 125 5.90 5.17 -1.64
N PHE A 126 5.35 6.10 -2.44
CA PHE A 126 4.76 5.83 -3.74
C PHE A 126 5.71 6.29 -4.84
N SER A 127 5.77 5.53 -5.94
CA SER A 127 6.53 5.91 -7.13
C SER A 127 5.60 5.94 -8.34
N TYR A 128 5.68 7.00 -9.14
CA TYR A 128 4.81 7.21 -10.28
C TYR A 128 5.53 8.00 -11.38
N ASN A 129 5.00 7.94 -12.59
CA ASN A 129 5.48 8.73 -13.70
C ASN A 129 4.77 10.08 -13.72
N SER A 130 5.55 11.16 -13.79
CA SER A 130 4.99 12.49 -13.99
C SER A 130 4.43 12.64 -15.41
N THR A 131 3.60 13.66 -15.61
CA THR A 131 3.05 14.00 -16.93
C THR A 131 4.13 14.39 -17.95
N LEU A 132 5.32 14.77 -17.48
CA LEU A 132 6.48 15.10 -18.31
C LEU A 132 7.42 13.91 -18.59
N GLY A 133 7.03 12.69 -18.13
CA GLY A 133 7.78 11.45 -18.37
C GLY A 133 8.89 11.16 -17.37
N GLY A 134 9.12 12.02 -16.37
CA GLY A 134 10.03 11.75 -15.26
C GLY A 134 9.43 10.77 -14.25
N GLN A 135 10.28 9.95 -13.61
CA GLN A 135 9.88 9.17 -12.46
C GLN A 135 9.95 10.04 -11.20
N GLU A 136 8.87 10.09 -10.46
CA GLU A 136 8.76 10.82 -9.20
C GLU A 136 8.38 9.88 -8.06
N SER A 137 8.62 10.32 -6.83
CA SER A 137 8.20 9.60 -5.64
C SER A 137 7.65 10.55 -4.58
N HIS A 138 6.66 10.04 -3.86
CA HIS A 138 6.09 10.71 -2.70
C HIS A 138 6.38 9.88 -1.45
N HIS A 139 7.06 10.47 -0.49
CA HIS A 139 7.51 9.81 0.73
C HIS A 139 6.65 10.22 1.93
N ILE A 140 6.21 9.22 2.68
CA ILE A 140 5.55 9.39 3.97
C ILE A 140 6.56 9.05 5.05
N ASN A 141 7.00 10.05 5.78
CA ASN A 141 7.93 9.88 6.90
C ASN A 141 7.17 9.32 8.10
N LEU A 142 7.49 8.08 8.44
CA LEU A 142 6.78 7.34 9.46
C LEU A 142 7.42 7.53 10.84
N ASP A 143 6.58 7.75 11.84
CA ASP A 143 6.90 7.69 13.27
C ASP A 143 5.66 7.22 14.04
N SER A 144 5.71 7.22 15.37
CA SER A 144 4.61 6.75 16.23
C SER A 144 3.30 7.53 16.04
N GLU A 145 3.31 8.73 15.46
CA GLU A 145 2.09 9.49 15.17
C GLU A 145 1.25 8.83 14.05
N TRP A 146 1.87 7.97 13.23
CA TRP A 146 1.20 7.19 12.20
C TRP A 146 0.63 5.86 12.69
N GLU A 147 0.88 5.47 13.95
CA GLU A 147 0.29 4.26 14.49
C GLU A 147 -1.24 4.32 14.47
N TRP A 148 -1.86 3.23 14.05
CA TRP A 148 -3.30 3.10 13.80
C TRP A 148 -3.86 4.00 12.68
N SER A 149 -3.00 4.58 11.88
CA SER A 149 -3.39 5.25 10.64
C SER A 149 -3.40 4.27 9.47
N MET A 150 -4.23 4.56 8.48
CA MET A 150 -4.35 3.77 7.25
C MET A 150 -4.07 4.65 6.04
N VAL A 151 -3.36 4.08 5.07
CA VAL A 151 -3.31 4.59 3.70
C VAL A 151 -4.00 3.59 2.78
N PHE A 152 -5.01 4.04 2.05
CA PHE A 152 -5.79 3.27 1.08
C PHE A 152 -5.52 3.82 -0.32
N PHE A 153 -5.18 2.94 -1.29
CA PHE A 153 -4.68 3.36 -2.60
C PHE A 153 -4.97 2.32 -3.70
N PRO A 154 -4.91 2.72 -4.99
CA PRO A 154 -5.03 1.78 -6.09
C PRO A 154 -3.94 0.70 -6.04
N ALA A 155 -4.32 -0.57 -6.15
CA ALA A 155 -3.40 -1.71 -6.01
C ALA A 155 -2.25 -1.71 -7.04
N LYS A 156 -2.44 -1.03 -8.18
CA LYS A 156 -1.43 -0.88 -9.25
C LYS A 156 -0.48 0.29 -9.05
N MET A 157 -0.65 1.07 -7.99
CA MET A 157 0.28 2.12 -7.64
C MET A 157 1.55 1.52 -7.05
N TYR A 158 2.70 1.80 -7.69
CA TYR A 158 3.99 1.34 -7.18
C TYR A 158 4.26 1.96 -5.81
N HIS A 159 4.58 1.13 -4.86
CA HIS A 159 4.90 1.54 -3.50
C HIS A 159 5.94 0.63 -2.89
N GLY A 160 6.61 1.14 -1.89
CA GLY A 160 7.65 0.41 -1.19
C GLY A 160 7.91 0.98 0.20
N VAL A 161 8.81 0.32 0.91
CA VAL A 161 9.16 0.68 2.29
C VAL A 161 10.67 0.65 2.43
N ASN A 162 11.25 1.77 2.83
CA ASN A 162 12.68 1.89 3.09
C ASN A 162 13.06 1.32 4.47
N PRO A 163 14.29 0.83 4.61
CA PRO A 163 14.78 0.30 5.87
C PRO A 163 14.91 1.38 6.93
N PHE A 164 14.73 0.99 8.20
CA PHE A 164 15.05 1.82 9.36
C PHE A 164 16.29 1.28 10.09
N TYR A 165 16.93 2.09 10.92
CA TYR A 165 18.25 1.82 11.45
C TYR A 165 18.40 2.08 12.97
N THR A 166 17.52 2.88 13.58
CA THR A 166 17.72 3.39 14.95
C THR A 166 17.00 2.61 16.05
N SER A 167 16.28 1.55 15.69
CA SER A 167 15.58 0.69 16.64
C SER A 167 15.89 -0.78 16.40
N ASP A 168 15.95 -1.57 17.46
CA ASP A 168 16.05 -3.03 17.41
C ASP A 168 14.68 -3.72 17.57
N GLU A 169 13.61 -2.94 17.75
CA GLU A 169 12.23 -3.45 17.76
C GLU A 169 11.67 -3.50 16.33
N GLN A 170 10.65 -4.35 16.14
CA GLN A 170 10.02 -4.53 14.83
C GLN A 170 8.97 -3.44 14.54
N ARG A 171 8.97 -2.93 13.29
CA ARG A 171 7.82 -2.24 12.72
C ARG A 171 6.77 -3.28 12.32
N ILE A 172 5.50 -3.03 12.66
CA ILE A 172 4.38 -3.94 12.38
C ILE A 172 3.35 -3.20 11.53
N SER A 173 3.01 -3.80 10.38
CA SER A 173 2.02 -3.22 9.46
C SER A 173 1.17 -4.30 8.78
#